data_8374aa2fbc32009ad68d14de8b1e563d
#
_entry.id   8374aa2fbc32009ad68d14de8b1e563d
#
_cell.length_a   1.000
_cell.length_b   1.000
_cell.length_c   1.000
_cell.angle_alpha   90.00
_cell.angle_beta   90.00
_cell.angle_gamma   90.00
#
_symmetry.space_group_name_H-M   'P 1'
#
loop_
_entity.id
_entity.type
_entity.pdbx_description
1 polymer ?
#
loop_
_entity_poly.entity_id
_entity_poly.type
_entity_poly.pdbx_seq_one_letter_code
_entity_poly.pdbx_strand_id
1 'polypeptide(L)'
;QAAEVAPESVDSGAIIITGESAKTRNARAAVMALSQSLGDFVVASAGPHLESVIAGHGAGAQTLSEQRMCRVLNIDIGGGTSNYALFEAGKVSATACLNVGGRLLETDGQGRVVYAHQPGQMIVDEVFGAGVDARALSVSQLAQVARRMADLIVEVIDGTLSPLAQRLMQTGLLPAGAVP
;
A
#
# COMPACT_ATOMS: atom_id res chain seq x y z
N GLN A 1 -10.26 -22.38 -12.15
CA GLN A 1 -9.91 -23.81 -12.19
C GLN A 1 -9.24 -24.30 -10.90
N ALA A 2 -8.45 -23.43 -10.21
CA ALA A 2 -7.81 -23.82 -8.95
C ALA A 2 -8.80 -23.99 -7.77
N ALA A 3 -9.99 -23.35 -7.85
CA ALA A 3 -11.00 -23.42 -6.79
C ALA A 3 -12.09 -24.48 -7.06
N GLU A 4 -12.01 -25.19 -8.18
CA GLU A 4 -13.02 -26.19 -8.64
C GLU A 4 -14.46 -25.62 -8.69
N VAL A 5 -14.60 -24.30 -8.80
CA VAL A 5 -15.87 -23.59 -8.91
C VAL A 5 -16.12 -23.24 -10.38
N ALA A 6 -17.26 -23.62 -10.91
CA ALA A 6 -17.66 -23.24 -12.27
C ALA A 6 -17.98 -21.74 -12.30
N PRO A 7 -17.46 -20.97 -13.29
CA PRO A 7 -17.75 -19.53 -13.37
C PRO A 7 -19.23 -19.19 -13.33
N GLU A 8 -20.07 -20.02 -13.94
CA GLU A 8 -21.52 -19.87 -14.04
C GLU A 8 -22.25 -20.06 -12.70
N SER A 9 -21.55 -20.62 -11.69
CA SER A 9 -22.10 -20.81 -10.32
C SER A 9 -21.87 -19.60 -9.42
N VAL A 10 -21.23 -18.54 -9.93
CA VAL A 10 -20.97 -17.30 -9.19
C VAL A 10 -22.08 -16.30 -9.49
N ASP A 11 -22.96 -16.06 -8.54
CA ASP A 11 -24.12 -15.17 -8.71
C ASP A 11 -23.73 -13.68 -8.71
N SER A 12 -22.72 -13.31 -7.93
CA SER A 12 -22.28 -11.91 -7.83
C SER A 12 -20.82 -11.81 -7.36
N GLY A 13 -20.19 -10.67 -7.61
CA GLY A 13 -18.83 -10.40 -7.17
C GLY A 13 -18.57 -8.92 -6.97
N ALA A 14 -17.40 -8.61 -6.40
CA ALA A 14 -16.94 -7.25 -6.27
C ALA A 14 -15.48 -7.14 -6.75
N ILE A 15 -15.18 -6.04 -7.45
CA ILE A 15 -13.83 -5.67 -7.86
C ILE A 15 -13.48 -4.38 -7.14
N ILE A 16 -12.42 -4.42 -6.34
CA ILE A 16 -11.90 -3.23 -5.67
C ILE A 16 -10.60 -2.86 -6.37
N ILE A 17 -10.54 -1.62 -6.88
CA ILE A 17 -9.32 -1.08 -7.48
C ILE A 17 -8.73 -0.09 -6.48
N THR A 18 -7.49 -0.31 -6.11
CA THR A 18 -6.78 0.46 -5.09
C THR A 18 -5.47 1.05 -5.63
N GLY A 19 -4.92 2.02 -4.92
CA GLY A 19 -3.62 2.61 -5.16
C GLY A 19 -3.45 3.29 -6.53
N GLU A 20 -2.23 3.31 -7.03
CA GLU A 20 -1.89 3.95 -8.32
C GLU A 20 -2.59 3.27 -9.51
N SER A 21 -2.94 1.99 -9.40
CA SER A 21 -3.67 1.27 -10.44
C SER A 21 -5.03 1.90 -10.74
N ALA A 22 -5.70 2.48 -9.75
CA ALA A 22 -6.98 3.16 -9.94
C ALA A 22 -6.87 4.45 -10.78
N LYS A 23 -5.68 5.06 -10.81
CA LYS A 23 -5.40 6.31 -11.55
C LYS A 23 -4.99 6.07 -13.00
N THR A 24 -4.74 4.82 -13.39
CA THR A 24 -4.28 4.49 -14.74
C THR A 24 -5.42 4.57 -15.76
N ARG A 25 -5.12 5.05 -16.98
CA ARG A 25 -6.10 5.19 -18.07
C ARG A 25 -6.79 3.88 -18.44
N ASN A 26 -6.12 2.75 -18.26
CA ASN A 26 -6.62 1.43 -18.60
C ASN A 26 -7.34 0.72 -17.44
N ALA A 27 -7.32 1.26 -16.21
CA ALA A 27 -8.00 0.65 -15.07
C ALA A 27 -9.48 0.40 -15.37
N ARG A 28 -10.18 1.43 -15.91
CA ARG A 28 -11.59 1.32 -16.28
C ARG A 28 -11.82 0.29 -17.38
N ALA A 29 -10.94 0.21 -18.37
CA ALA A 29 -11.05 -0.76 -19.46
C ALA A 29 -10.84 -2.19 -18.96
N ALA A 30 -9.88 -2.41 -18.07
CA ALA A 30 -9.64 -3.72 -17.45
C ALA A 30 -10.85 -4.18 -16.62
N VAL A 31 -11.44 -3.28 -15.83
CA VAL A 31 -12.64 -3.57 -15.05
C VAL A 31 -13.83 -3.91 -15.96
N MET A 32 -14.04 -3.12 -17.02
CA MET A 32 -15.13 -3.38 -17.98
C MET A 32 -14.95 -4.73 -18.68
N ALA A 33 -13.73 -5.10 -19.03
CA ALA A 33 -13.44 -6.41 -19.63
C ALA A 33 -13.70 -7.56 -18.64
N LEU A 34 -13.36 -7.39 -17.36
CA LEU A 34 -13.64 -8.36 -16.31
C LEU A 34 -15.14 -8.50 -16.04
N SER A 35 -15.86 -7.38 -15.95
CA SER A 35 -17.31 -7.41 -15.70
C SER A 35 -18.10 -8.10 -16.83
N GLN A 36 -17.66 -7.95 -18.08
CA GLN A 36 -18.27 -8.65 -19.20
C GLN A 36 -18.07 -10.18 -19.16
N SER A 37 -16.99 -10.64 -18.51
CA SER A 37 -16.65 -12.07 -18.43
C SER A 37 -17.20 -12.77 -17.20
N LEU A 38 -17.57 -12.03 -16.16
CA LEU A 38 -17.87 -12.56 -14.83
C LEU A 38 -19.30 -12.27 -14.34
N GLY A 39 -20.14 -11.61 -15.15
CA GLY A 39 -21.54 -11.28 -14.78
C GLY A 39 -21.68 -9.97 -13.99
N ASP A 40 -22.67 -9.87 -13.10
CA ASP A 40 -22.98 -8.65 -12.34
C ASP A 40 -21.95 -8.42 -11.23
N PHE A 41 -21.01 -7.52 -11.49
CA PHE A 41 -19.97 -7.13 -10.54
C PHE A 41 -20.12 -5.69 -10.06
N VAL A 42 -19.99 -5.49 -8.76
CA VAL A 42 -19.85 -4.17 -8.17
C VAL A 42 -18.38 -3.74 -8.27
N VAL A 43 -18.15 -2.59 -8.90
CA VAL A 43 -16.82 -1.97 -8.96
C VAL A 43 -16.74 -0.84 -7.96
N ALA A 44 -15.84 -0.96 -7.00
CA ALA A 44 -15.54 0.08 -6.04
C ALA A 44 -14.13 0.63 -6.29
N SER A 45 -13.99 1.95 -6.30
CA SER A 45 -12.70 2.63 -6.21
C SER A 45 -12.54 3.15 -4.79
N ALA A 46 -11.62 2.59 -4.05
CA ALA A 46 -11.31 3.04 -2.70
C ALA A 46 -10.20 4.09 -2.77
N GLY A 47 -10.45 5.28 -2.21
CA GLY A 47 -9.38 6.21 -1.89
C GLY A 47 -8.53 5.67 -0.73
N PRO A 48 -7.32 6.26 -0.49
CA PRO A 48 -6.36 5.73 0.49
C PRO A 48 -6.93 5.64 1.92
N HIS A 49 -7.84 6.52 2.31
CA HIS A 49 -8.51 6.44 3.62
C HIS A 49 -9.40 5.19 3.73
N LEU A 50 -10.25 4.94 2.73
CA LEU A 50 -11.15 3.78 2.74
C LEU A 50 -10.35 2.48 2.62
N GLU A 51 -9.30 2.46 1.79
CA GLU A 51 -8.40 1.32 1.65
C GLU A 51 -7.77 0.94 3.00
N SER A 52 -7.24 1.93 3.73
CA SER A 52 -6.66 1.72 5.07
C SER A 52 -7.67 1.10 6.05
N VAL A 53 -8.91 1.60 6.03
CA VAL A 53 -9.99 1.10 6.91
C VAL A 53 -10.38 -0.33 6.57
N ILE A 54 -10.58 -0.64 5.29
CA ILE A 54 -10.94 -1.99 4.83
C ILE A 54 -9.85 -2.99 5.17
N ALA A 55 -8.57 -2.64 4.96
CA ALA A 55 -7.43 -3.48 5.33
C ALA A 55 -7.40 -3.76 6.84
N GLY A 56 -7.63 -2.73 7.67
CA GLY A 56 -7.68 -2.89 9.12
C GLY A 56 -8.86 -3.75 9.60
N HIS A 57 -10.02 -3.66 8.96
CA HIS A 57 -11.15 -4.54 9.23
C HIS A 57 -10.81 -6.00 8.84
N GLY A 58 -10.25 -6.20 7.64
CA GLY A 58 -9.85 -7.52 7.16
C GLY A 58 -8.79 -8.20 8.04
N ALA A 59 -7.89 -7.40 8.61
CA ALA A 59 -6.87 -7.89 9.57
C ALA A 59 -7.41 -8.13 10.99
N GLY A 60 -8.68 -7.78 11.27
CA GLY A 60 -9.28 -7.91 12.60
C GLY A 60 -8.84 -6.85 13.60
N ALA A 61 -8.17 -5.78 13.16
CA ALA A 61 -7.65 -4.72 14.04
C ALA A 61 -8.76 -3.98 14.78
N GLN A 62 -9.91 -3.75 14.13
CA GLN A 62 -11.08 -3.17 14.77
C GLN A 62 -11.59 -4.03 15.92
N THR A 63 -11.83 -5.32 15.67
CA THR A 63 -12.32 -6.26 16.66
C THR A 63 -11.37 -6.40 17.85
N LEU A 64 -10.06 -6.45 17.58
CA LEU A 64 -9.04 -6.49 18.62
C LEU A 64 -9.08 -5.24 19.49
N SER A 65 -9.17 -4.05 18.87
CA SER A 65 -9.27 -2.75 19.55
C SER A 65 -10.50 -2.67 20.44
N GLU A 66 -11.65 -3.15 19.96
CA GLU A 66 -12.92 -3.18 20.71
C GLU A 66 -12.83 -4.14 21.90
N GLN A 67 -12.43 -5.39 21.66
CA GLN A 67 -12.37 -6.41 22.72
C GLN A 67 -11.40 -6.07 23.84
N ARG A 68 -10.28 -5.44 23.51
CA ARG A 68 -9.24 -5.08 24.48
C ARG A 68 -9.35 -3.64 24.99
N MET A 69 -10.30 -2.87 24.49
CA MET A 69 -10.46 -1.44 24.82
C MET A 69 -9.14 -0.66 24.71
N CYS A 70 -8.40 -0.92 23.63
CA CYS A 70 -7.07 -0.34 23.40
C CYS A 70 -6.96 0.27 22.00
N ARG A 71 -5.87 0.98 21.76
CA ARG A 71 -5.48 1.42 20.42
C ARG A 71 -4.81 0.27 19.67
N VAL A 72 -5.16 0.12 18.41
CA VAL A 72 -4.55 -0.83 17.48
C VAL A 72 -4.23 -0.10 16.19
N LEU A 73 -2.97 -0.05 15.81
CA LEU A 73 -2.54 0.44 14.52
C LEU A 73 -2.40 -0.75 13.56
N ASN A 74 -3.16 -0.73 12.48
CA ASN A 74 -2.97 -1.63 11.35
C ASN A 74 -2.11 -0.95 10.29
N ILE A 75 -1.13 -1.67 9.78
CA ILE A 75 -0.28 -1.21 8.68
C ILE A 75 -0.38 -2.26 7.58
N ASP A 76 -0.95 -1.86 6.44
CA ASP A 76 -1.05 -2.69 5.24
C ASP A 76 -0.01 -2.21 4.23
N ILE A 77 1.01 -3.05 3.98
CA ILE A 77 2.10 -2.76 3.05
C ILE A 77 1.83 -3.46 1.74
N GLY A 78 1.29 -2.70 0.78
CA GLY A 78 1.05 -3.17 -0.58
C GLY A 78 2.27 -3.10 -1.48
N GLY A 79 2.04 -3.16 -2.79
CA GLY A 79 3.13 -3.04 -3.79
C GLY A 79 3.69 -1.62 -3.89
N GLY A 80 2.84 -0.61 -3.92
CA GLY A 80 3.21 0.79 -4.12
C GLY A 80 3.07 1.67 -2.90
N THR A 81 2.19 1.31 -1.97
CA THR A 81 1.79 2.14 -0.82
C THR A 81 1.81 1.36 0.48
N SER A 82 1.94 2.08 1.59
CA SER A 82 1.65 1.60 2.95
C SER A 82 0.46 2.38 3.50
N ASN A 83 -0.58 1.66 3.89
CA ASN A 83 -1.84 2.19 4.38
C ASN A 83 -1.94 1.96 5.89
N TYR A 84 -2.22 3.01 6.64
CA TYR A 84 -2.30 3.01 8.09
C TYR A 84 -3.73 3.26 8.54
N ALA A 85 -4.25 2.45 9.45
CA ALA A 85 -5.52 2.68 10.12
C ALA A 85 -5.37 2.51 11.63
N LEU A 86 -5.64 3.56 12.38
CA LEU A 86 -5.68 3.55 13.82
C LEU A 86 -7.10 3.30 14.30
N PHE A 87 -7.28 2.26 15.10
CA PHE A 87 -8.54 1.94 15.75
C PHE A 87 -8.41 2.22 17.25
N GLU A 88 -9.46 2.77 17.84
CA GLU A 88 -9.57 3.02 19.27
C GLU A 88 -10.95 2.56 19.76
N ALA A 89 -10.97 1.60 20.67
CA ALA A 89 -12.20 1.01 21.21
C ALA A 89 -13.21 0.61 20.10
N GLY A 90 -12.73 -0.04 19.03
CA GLY A 90 -13.54 -0.51 17.92
C GLY A 90 -13.92 0.54 16.88
N LYS A 91 -13.45 1.79 17.01
CA LYS A 91 -13.74 2.86 16.05
C LYS A 91 -12.48 3.30 15.33
N VAL A 92 -12.61 3.63 14.03
CA VAL A 92 -11.53 4.26 13.28
C VAL A 92 -11.27 5.65 13.85
N SER A 93 -10.07 5.89 14.34
CA SER A 93 -9.64 7.16 14.92
C SER A 93 -8.87 8.01 13.90
N ALA A 94 -8.00 7.38 13.10
CA ALA A 94 -7.22 8.06 12.08
C ALA A 94 -6.77 7.10 10.98
N THR A 95 -6.42 7.65 9.82
CA THR A 95 -5.78 6.92 8.72
C THR A 95 -4.68 7.75 8.10
N ALA A 96 -3.67 7.10 7.54
CA ALA A 96 -2.63 7.72 6.74
C ALA A 96 -2.24 6.82 5.58
N CYS A 97 -1.60 7.39 4.56
CA CYS A 97 -1.07 6.64 3.42
C CYS A 97 0.26 7.24 3.00
N LEU A 98 1.26 6.39 2.90
CA LEU A 98 2.61 6.69 2.43
C LEU A 98 2.84 5.99 1.09
N ASN A 99 3.42 6.70 0.12
CA ASN A 99 3.76 6.15 -1.20
C ASN A 99 5.07 5.33 -1.16
N VAL A 100 5.11 4.38 -0.23
CA VAL A 100 6.17 3.38 -0.08
C VAL A 100 5.53 2.02 0.10
N GLY A 101 5.88 1.08 -0.77
CA GLY A 101 5.41 -0.29 -0.75
C GLY A 101 6.48 -1.26 -1.25
N GLY A 102 6.24 -2.55 -1.13
CA GLY A 102 7.24 -3.60 -1.35
C GLY A 102 7.71 -3.78 -2.81
N ARG A 103 7.10 -3.09 -3.79
CA ARG A 103 7.42 -3.26 -5.22
C ARG A 103 7.79 -1.95 -5.92
N LEU A 104 8.34 -0.97 -5.19
CA LEU A 104 8.81 0.29 -5.79
C LEU A 104 9.99 0.08 -6.75
N LEU A 105 10.78 -0.96 -6.53
CA LEU A 105 11.79 -1.47 -7.44
C LEU A 105 11.39 -2.88 -7.84
N GLU A 106 11.05 -3.08 -9.10
CA GLU A 106 10.72 -4.41 -9.61
C GLU A 106 11.99 -5.13 -10.03
N THR A 107 12.14 -6.37 -9.57
CA THR A 107 13.32 -7.19 -9.85
C THR A 107 12.94 -8.41 -10.70
N ASP A 108 13.89 -8.85 -11.53
CA ASP A 108 13.80 -10.13 -12.22
C ASP A 108 14.09 -11.32 -11.27
N GLY A 109 13.98 -12.54 -11.80
CA GLY A 109 14.27 -13.76 -11.04
C GLY A 109 15.73 -13.91 -10.57
N GLN A 110 16.61 -12.99 -10.98
CA GLN A 110 18.02 -12.93 -10.58
C GLN A 110 18.32 -11.79 -9.60
N GLY A 111 17.28 -11.06 -9.17
CA GLY A 111 17.40 -9.95 -8.24
C GLY A 111 17.91 -8.65 -8.86
N ARG A 112 17.93 -8.52 -10.19
CA ARG A 112 18.30 -7.27 -10.88
C ARG A 112 17.06 -6.40 -11.06
N VAL A 113 17.20 -5.10 -10.80
CA VAL A 113 16.10 -4.15 -11.02
C VAL A 113 15.81 -4.02 -12.51
N VAL A 114 14.57 -4.28 -12.89
CA VAL A 114 14.07 -4.14 -14.26
C VAL A 114 13.24 -2.88 -14.45
N TYR A 115 12.60 -2.42 -13.36
CA TYR A 115 11.82 -1.19 -13.36
C TYR A 115 11.88 -0.49 -11.99
N ALA A 116 11.96 0.83 -12.00
CA ALA A 116 11.88 1.66 -10.82
C ALA A 116 10.68 2.61 -10.95
N HIS A 117 9.74 2.50 -10.01
CA HIS A 117 8.68 3.49 -9.88
C HIS A 117 9.25 4.81 -9.35
N GLN A 118 8.58 5.92 -9.65
CA GLN A 118 9.06 7.24 -9.24
C GLN A 118 9.42 7.34 -7.73
N PRO A 119 8.58 6.87 -6.79
CA PRO A 119 8.95 6.88 -5.37
C PRO A 119 10.19 6.04 -5.06
N GLY A 120 10.36 4.90 -5.73
CA GLY A 120 11.55 4.07 -5.60
C GLY A 120 12.81 4.78 -6.06
N GLN A 121 12.75 5.48 -7.21
CA GLN A 121 13.88 6.30 -7.68
C GLN A 121 14.20 7.45 -6.71
N MET A 122 13.17 8.11 -6.13
CA MET A 122 13.39 9.17 -5.12
C MET A 122 14.15 8.65 -3.89
N ILE A 123 13.89 7.41 -3.47
CA ILE A 123 14.61 6.77 -2.36
C ILE A 123 16.05 6.44 -2.77
N VAL A 124 16.26 5.94 -3.99
CA VAL A 124 17.62 5.70 -4.54
C VAL A 124 18.41 6.99 -4.60
N ASP A 125 17.81 8.09 -5.07
CA ASP A 125 18.44 9.41 -5.14
C ASP A 125 18.82 9.96 -3.76
N GLU A 126 18.00 9.71 -2.73
CA GLU A 126 18.33 10.10 -1.34
C GLU A 126 19.52 9.29 -0.79
N VAL A 127 19.54 7.97 -1.04
CA VAL A 127 20.55 7.06 -0.46
C VAL A 127 21.90 7.18 -1.16
N PHE A 128 21.92 7.34 -2.49
CA PHE A 128 23.16 7.26 -3.29
C PHE A 128 23.49 8.54 -4.06
N GLY A 129 22.62 9.54 -4.02
CA GLY A 129 22.75 10.76 -4.78
C GLY A 129 21.91 10.77 -6.06
N ALA A 130 21.54 11.98 -6.47
CA ALA A 130 20.69 12.19 -7.65
C ALA A 130 21.36 11.66 -8.93
N GLY A 131 20.56 11.01 -9.77
CA GLY A 131 20.97 10.52 -11.09
C GLY A 131 21.57 9.09 -11.08
N VAL A 132 21.59 8.41 -9.95
CA VAL A 132 21.97 6.99 -9.90
C VAL A 132 20.83 6.17 -10.52
N ASP A 133 21.15 5.38 -11.55
CA ASP A 133 20.16 4.47 -12.17
C ASP A 133 19.88 3.29 -11.22
N ALA A 134 18.65 3.16 -10.76
CA ALA A 134 18.24 2.06 -9.90
C ALA A 134 18.53 0.68 -10.50
N ARG A 135 18.56 0.56 -11.84
CA ARG A 135 18.84 -0.70 -12.55
C ARG A 135 20.32 -1.12 -12.46
N ALA A 136 21.21 -0.21 -12.07
CA ALA A 136 22.63 -0.49 -11.89
C ALA A 136 23.00 -0.89 -10.45
N LEU A 137 22.02 -0.92 -9.53
CA LEU A 137 22.28 -1.23 -8.13
C LEU A 137 22.68 -2.69 -7.93
N SER A 138 23.69 -2.91 -7.11
CA SER A 138 24.05 -4.24 -6.60
C SER A 138 23.05 -4.72 -5.54
N VAL A 139 23.05 -6.01 -5.23
CA VAL A 139 22.19 -6.60 -4.19
C VAL A 139 22.41 -5.93 -2.83
N SER A 140 23.65 -5.59 -2.48
CA SER A 140 23.97 -4.91 -1.23
C SER A 140 23.43 -3.48 -1.19
N GLN A 141 23.39 -2.79 -2.32
CA GLN A 141 22.79 -1.45 -2.44
C GLN A 141 21.27 -1.53 -2.39
N LEU A 142 20.66 -2.55 -3.00
CA LEU A 142 19.20 -2.80 -2.87
C LEU A 142 18.81 -3.03 -1.41
N ALA A 143 19.63 -3.73 -0.63
CA ALA A 143 19.39 -3.90 0.80
C ALA A 143 19.39 -2.58 1.57
N GLN A 144 20.23 -1.60 1.17
CA GLN A 144 20.23 -0.26 1.76
C GLN A 144 18.95 0.51 1.41
N VAL A 145 18.52 0.44 0.13
CA VAL A 145 17.23 1.02 -0.29
C VAL A 145 16.07 0.41 0.50
N ALA A 146 16.03 -0.92 0.65
CA ALA A 146 14.99 -1.61 1.39
C ALA A 146 14.95 -1.19 2.88
N ARG A 147 16.11 -1.00 3.51
CA ARG A 147 16.16 -0.45 4.88
C ARG A 147 15.57 0.95 4.93
N ARG A 148 15.97 1.82 3.99
CA ARG A 148 15.43 3.18 3.95
C ARG A 148 13.92 3.19 3.73
N MET A 149 13.38 2.27 2.91
CA MET A 149 11.94 2.08 2.75
C MET A 149 11.28 1.71 4.09
N ALA A 150 11.87 0.80 4.85
CA ALA A 150 11.37 0.42 6.17
C ALA A 150 11.43 1.61 7.17
N ASP A 151 12.53 2.38 7.17
CA ASP A 151 12.65 3.57 8.01
C ASP A 151 11.56 4.59 7.70
N LEU A 152 11.27 4.85 6.42
CA LEU A 152 10.20 5.75 5.98
C LEU A 152 8.81 5.30 6.48
N ILE A 153 8.56 3.98 6.53
CA ILE A 153 7.32 3.42 7.06
C ILE A 153 7.23 3.67 8.58
N VAL A 154 8.34 3.50 9.30
CA VAL A 154 8.41 3.73 10.74
C VAL A 154 8.29 5.22 11.09
N GLU A 155 8.86 6.12 10.30
CA GLU A 155 8.72 7.57 10.49
C GLU A 155 7.26 8.04 10.58
N VAL A 156 6.34 7.38 9.84
CA VAL A 156 4.90 7.68 9.92
C VAL A 156 4.31 7.26 11.26
N ILE A 157 4.80 6.15 11.82
CA ILE A 157 4.37 5.63 13.12
C ILE A 157 4.85 6.56 14.23
N ASP A 158 6.11 6.97 14.18
CA ASP A 158 6.75 7.84 15.17
C ASP A 158 6.27 9.30 15.07
N GLY A 159 5.64 9.67 13.94
CA GLY A 159 5.19 11.03 13.68
C GLY A 159 6.32 12.02 13.37
N THR A 160 7.55 11.52 13.14
CA THR A 160 8.74 12.34 12.84
C THR A 160 9.18 12.09 11.41
N LEU A 161 8.65 12.88 10.47
CA LEU A 161 8.91 12.69 9.05
C LEU A 161 10.17 13.42 8.57
N SER A 162 11.05 12.70 7.88
CA SER A 162 12.10 13.27 7.04
C SER A 162 11.51 14.05 5.87
N PRO A 163 12.28 14.95 5.22
CA PRO A 163 11.83 15.65 4.02
C PRO A 163 11.35 14.72 2.90
N LEU A 164 11.99 13.55 2.74
CA LEU A 164 11.55 12.56 1.76
C LEU A 164 10.22 11.92 2.16
N ALA A 165 10.05 11.50 3.43
CA ALA A 165 8.79 10.95 3.91
C ALA A 165 7.64 11.94 3.70
N GLN A 166 7.82 13.22 4.00
CA GLN A 166 6.82 14.28 3.77
C GLN A 166 6.39 14.35 2.30
N ARG A 167 7.34 14.25 1.36
CA ARG A 167 7.06 14.26 -0.09
C ARG A 167 6.34 13.00 -0.57
N LEU A 168 6.51 11.88 0.14
CA LEU A 168 5.90 10.59 -0.19
C LEU A 168 4.54 10.36 0.49
N MET A 169 4.14 11.22 1.44
CA MET A 169 2.78 11.15 2.01
C MET A 169 1.72 11.44 0.94
N GLN A 170 0.68 10.62 0.90
CA GLN A 170 -0.50 10.83 0.05
C GLN A 170 -1.67 11.45 0.82
N THR A 171 -1.64 11.38 2.13
CA THR A 171 -2.68 11.91 3.04
C THR A 171 -2.05 12.69 4.17
N GLY A 172 -2.87 13.22 5.10
CA GLY A 172 -2.40 13.76 6.36
C GLY A 172 -1.70 12.71 7.25
N LEU A 173 -1.03 13.21 8.27
CA LEU A 173 -0.34 12.38 9.27
C LEU A 173 -1.31 11.71 10.23
N LEU A 174 -0.84 10.64 10.87
CA LEU A 174 -1.45 10.15 12.09
C LEU A 174 -1.33 11.21 13.21
N PRO A 175 -2.30 11.27 14.13
CA PRO A 175 -2.20 12.19 15.28
C PRO A 175 -0.94 11.94 16.11
N ALA A 176 -0.35 12.99 16.67
CA ALA A 176 0.78 12.84 17.58
C ALA A 176 0.40 11.92 18.75
N GLY A 177 1.28 10.97 19.09
CA GLY A 177 0.99 9.97 20.12
C GLY A 177 -0.06 8.93 19.70
N ALA A 178 -0.29 8.74 18.40
CA ALA A 178 -1.18 7.70 17.88
C ALA A 178 -0.74 6.30 18.32
N VAL A 179 0.56 6.10 18.45
CA VAL A 179 1.15 4.86 18.97
C VAL A 179 1.80 5.16 20.32
N PRO A 180 1.60 4.32 21.33
CA PRO A 180 2.18 4.50 22.65
C PRO A 180 3.69 4.33 22.68
#